data_517d2ae48b38d034df0b43fbeae0eae0
#
_entry.id   517d2ae48b38d034df0b43fbeae0eae0
#
_cell.length_a   1.000
_cell.length_b   1.000
_cell.length_c   1.000
_cell.angle_alpha   90.00
_cell.angle_beta   90.00
_cell.angle_gamma   90.00
#
_symmetry.space_group_name_H-M   'P 1'
#
loop_
_entity.id
_entity.type
_entity.pdbx_description
1 polymer ?
#
loop_
_entity_poly.entity_id
_entity_poly.type
_entity_poly.pdbx_seq_one_letter_code
_entity_poly.pdbx_strand_id
1 'polypeptide(L)'
;VRCLFLLHSNVGLMHGLMGIFNAWCDRAPILVMGPTGPVDAPLRRPWIDWIHTAKDQGALLRNYVKYDDEPRSAEAIVETMLRANIMAQQSPKGPVYVCFDAGLQETPLKEGEVTIPDVARFQLADPPPASDDATDATAELISNSKNVVFMFED
;
A
#
# COMPACT_ATOMS: atom_id res chain seq x y z
N VAL A 1 9.28 -2.30 -1.58
CA VAL A 1 8.61 -1.53 -2.66
C VAL A 1 9.68 -0.83 -3.49
N ARG A 2 9.55 -0.83 -4.82
CA ARG A 2 10.49 -0.15 -5.73
C ARG A 2 10.08 1.27 -6.08
N CYS A 3 8.78 1.60 -5.94
CA CYS A 3 8.25 2.92 -6.24
C CYS A 3 7.45 3.45 -5.07
N LEU A 4 7.75 4.68 -4.69
CA LEU A 4 7.05 5.44 -3.67
C LEU A 4 6.53 6.72 -4.30
N PHE A 5 5.23 6.99 -4.12
CA PHE A 5 4.58 8.22 -4.58
C PHE A 5 4.11 9.03 -3.38
N LEU A 6 4.45 10.30 -3.38
CA LEU A 6 3.94 11.26 -2.42
C LEU A 6 2.97 12.20 -3.13
N LEU A 7 1.71 12.14 -2.75
CA LEU A 7 0.65 12.95 -3.34
C LEU A 7 0.14 13.98 -2.32
N HIS A 8 -0.21 15.15 -2.79
CA HIS A 8 -0.84 16.17 -1.94
C HIS A 8 -2.22 15.69 -1.47
N SER A 9 -2.67 16.21 -0.33
CA SER A 9 -3.98 15.89 0.26
C SER A 9 -5.13 16.18 -0.72
N ASN A 10 -6.19 15.38 -0.65
CA ASN A 10 -7.39 15.49 -1.49
C ASN A 10 -7.08 15.69 -2.99
N VAL A 11 -6.73 16.91 -3.38
CA VAL A 11 -6.56 17.30 -4.79
C VAL A 11 -5.45 16.49 -5.47
N GLY A 12 -4.31 16.31 -4.81
CA GLY A 12 -3.22 15.48 -5.34
C GLY A 12 -3.62 14.02 -5.48
N LEU A 13 -4.32 13.48 -4.46
CA LEU A 13 -4.82 12.12 -4.50
C LEU A 13 -5.85 11.94 -5.62
N MET A 14 -6.79 12.89 -5.78
CA MET A 14 -7.77 12.85 -6.87
C MET A 14 -7.11 12.84 -8.25
N HIS A 15 -6.07 13.63 -8.44
CA HIS A 15 -5.30 13.63 -9.70
C HIS A 15 -4.50 12.34 -9.91
N GLY A 16 -4.04 11.71 -8.84
CA GLY A 16 -3.30 10.45 -8.90
C GLY A 16 -4.15 9.19 -9.09
N LEU A 17 -5.49 9.28 -8.92
CA LEU A 17 -6.37 8.11 -8.91
C LEU A 17 -6.23 7.22 -10.14
N MET A 18 -6.14 7.77 -11.34
CA MET A 18 -5.99 6.96 -12.56
C MET A 18 -4.65 6.22 -12.58
N GLY A 19 -3.58 6.83 -12.08
CA GLY A 19 -2.28 6.16 -11.96
C GLY A 19 -2.33 5.01 -10.95
N ILE A 20 -3.04 5.20 -9.84
CA ILE A 20 -3.24 4.15 -8.82
C ILE A 20 -4.10 3.02 -9.38
N PHE A 21 -5.17 3.35 -10.10
CA PHE A 21 -6.01 2.36 -10.78
C PHE A 21 -5.23 1.55 -11.81
N ASN A 22 -4.39 2.17 -12.62
CA ASN A 22 -3.51 1.46 -13.55
C ASN A 22 -2.56 0.52 -12.80
N ALA A 23 -1.94 1.00 -11.71
CA ALA A 23 -1.09 0.16 -10.87
C ALA A 23 -1.85 -1.03 -10.25
N TRP A 24 -3.13 -0.85 -9.92
CA TRP A 24 -4.00 -1.93 -9.47
C TRP A 24 -4.24 -2.97 -10.58
N CYS A 25 -4.56 -2.51 -11.80
CA CYS A 25 -4.77 -3.40 -12.94
C CYS A 25 -3.50 -4.18 -13.29
N ASP A 26 -2.35 -3.51 -13.25
CA ASP A 26 -1.04 -4.09 -13.59
C ASP A 26 -0.39 -4.85 -12.41
N ARG A 27 -1.10 -4.96 -11.26
CA ARG A 27 -0.56 -5.56 -10.04
C ARG A 27 0.80 -4.97 -9.62
N ALA A 28 1.02 -3.69 -9.91
CA ALA A 28 2.26 -3.00 -9.59
C ALA A 28 2.37 -2.69 -8.09
N PRO A 29 3.41 -3.16 -7.40
CA PRO A 29 3.59 -2.93 -5.97
C PRO A 29 4.12 -1.52 -5.69
N ILE A 30 3.24 -0.53 -5.65
CA ILE A 30 3.58 0.84 -5.34
C ILE A 30 3.07 1.22 -3.94
N LEU A 31 3.83 2.04 -3.24
CA LEU A 31 3.43 2.67 -1.99
C LEU A 31 3.05 4.12 -2.27
N VAL A 32 1.79 4.44 -2.07
CA VAL A 32 1.26 5.80 -2.19
C VAL A 32 1.11 6.39 -0.79
N MET A 33 1.61 7.59 -0.60
CA MET A 33 1.47 8.34 0.65
C MET A 33 0.83 9.69 0.36
N GLY A 34 0.01 10.17 1.29
CA GLY A 34 -0.58 11.48 1.20
C GLY A 34 -0.95 12.05 2.57
N PRO A 35 -0.91 13.38 2.73
CA PRO A 35 -1.35 14.00 3.97
C PRO A 35 -2.87 14.18 4.02
N THR A 36 -3.38 14.37 5.24
CA THR A 36 -4.71 14.93 5.51
C THR A 36 -4.57 16.06 6.54
N GLY A 37 -5.55 16.93 6.64
CA GLY A 37 -5.59 17.95 7.68
C GLY A 37 -5.67 17.32 9.08
N PRO A 38 -5.35 18.12 10.15
CA PRO A 38 -5.30 17.59 11.50
C PRO A 38 -6.63 17.01 11.97
N VAL A 39 -6.58 15.78 12.49
CA VAL A 39 -7.74 15.16 13.16
C VAL A 39 -8.02 15.88 14.46
N ASP A 40 -6.98 16.28 15.19
CA ASP A 40 -7.11 17.00 16.45
C ASP A 40 -7.63 18.43 16.23
N ALA A 41 -8.79 18.73 16.81
CA ALA A 41 -9.49 19.99 16.60
C ALA A 41 -8.69 21.25 16.93
N PRO A 42 -7.91 21.31 18.04
CA PRO A 42 -7.05 22.45 18.34
C PRO A 42 -5.97 22.75 17.30
N LEU A 43 -5.54 21.75 16.54
CA LEU A 43 -4.50 21.90 15.52
C LEU A 43 -5.06 22.32 14.17
N ARG A 44 -6.37 22.29 13.99
CA ARG A 44 -7.01 22.62 12.71
C ARG A 44 -6.83 24.08 12.33
N ARG A 45 -6.57 24.29 11.05
CA ARG A 45 -6.44 25.60 10.39
C ARG A 45 -7.62 25.81 9.45
N PRO A 46 -8.76 26.39 9.92
CA PRO A 46 -10.01 26.44 9.16
C PRO A 46 -9.91 27.11 7.79
N TRP A 47 -8.96 28.03 7.62
CA TRP A 47 -8.75 28.76 6.36
C TRP A 47 -8.13 27.91 5.25
N ILE A 48 -7.57 26.72 5.57
CA ILE A 48 -6.90 25.86 4.59
C ILE A 48 -7.29 24.39 4.72
N ASP A 49 -7.53 23.89 5.94
CA ASP A 49 -7.77 22.46 6.15
C ASP A 49 -9.09 21.97 5.53
N TRP A 50 -10.07 22.86 5.35
CA TRP A 50 -11.35 22.52 4.72
C TRP A 50 -11.21 22.00 3.28
N ILE A 51 -10.15 22.41 2.55
CA ILE A 51 -9.84 21.90 1.21
C ILE A 51 -8.86 20.72 1.22
N HIS A 52 -8.17 20.51 2.35
CA HIS A 52 -7.14 19.50 2.49
C HIS A 52 -7.54 18.31 3.39
N THR A 53 -8.78 18.29 3.85
CA THR A 53 -9.28 17.25 4.74
C THR A 53 -10.50 16.59 4.15
N ALA A 54 -10.52 15.27 4.12
CA ALA A 54 -11.70 14.46 3.85
C ALA A 54 -12.08 13.70 5.12
N LYS A 55 -13.35 13.34 5.23
CA LYS A 55 -13.84 12.53 6.35
C LYS A 55 -13.13 11.18 6.43
N ASP A 56 -12.88 10.57 5.29
CA ASP A 56 -12.13 9.32 5.11
C ASP A 56 -11.44 9.42 3.75
N GLN A 57 -10.18 9.83 3.75
CA GLN A 57 -9.44 10.04 2.51
C GLN A 57 -9.11 8.72 1.81
N GLY A 58 -8.88 7.65 2.56
CA GLY A 58 -8.64 6.31 2.03
C GLY A 58 -9.83 5.74 1.26
N ALA A 59 -11.06 6.13 1.63
CA ALA A 59 -12.27 5.68 0.94
C ALA A 59 -12.29 6.01 -0.56
N LEU A 60 -11.54 7.04 -0.98
CA LEU A 60 -11.45 7.45 -2.37
C LEU A 60 -10.86 6.38 -3.28
N LEU A 61 -9.98 5.55 -2.74
CA LEU A 61 -9.21 4.57 -3.51
C LEU A 61 -9.23 3.15 -2.91
N ARG A 62 -9.96 2.94 -1.82
CA ARG A 62 -10.01 1.66 -1.08
C ARG A 62 -10.36 0.46 -1.95
N ASN A 63 -11.13 0.65 -3.02
CA ASN A 63 -11.46 -0.41 -3.96
C ASN A 63 -10.32 -0.77 -4.93
N TYR A 64 -9.26 0.04 -4.98
CA TYR A 64 -8.16 -0.06 -5.94
C TYR A 64 -6.79 -0.11 -5.26
N VAL A 65 -6.77 -0.47 -3.98
CA VAL A 65 -5.53 -0.74 -3.23
C VAL A 65 -5.70 -2.00 -2.39
N LYS A 66 -4.61 -2.68 -2.12
CA LYS A 66 -4.61 -3.88 -1.26
C LYS A 66 -4.73 -3.55 0.21
N TYR A 67 -4.32 -2.37 0.59
CA TYR A 67 -4.28 -1.91 1.97
C TYR A 67 -4.31 -0.38 2.00
N ASP A 68 -5.10 0.18 2.90
CA ASP A 68 -5.04 1.59 3.25
C ASP A 68 -5.06 1.75 4.77
N ASP A 69 -4.33 2.73 5.27
CA ASP A 69 -4.25 3.03 6.70
C ASP A 69 -3.98 4.51 6.95
N GLU A 70 -4.32 4.96 8.15
CA GLU A 70 -4.05 6.28 8.67
C GLU A 70 -3.52 6.15 10.11
N PRO A 71 -2.18 6.01 10.30
CA PRO A 71 -1.57 5.82 11.61
C PRO A 71 -1.83 7.01 12.53
N ARG A 72 -2.09 6.74 13.81
CA ARG A 72 -2.49 7.73 14.81
C ARG A 72 -1.39 8.11 15.80
N SER A 73 -0.20 7.52 15.69
CA SER A 73 0.99 7.87 16.47
C SER A 73 2.27 7.67 15.65
N ALA A 74 3.37 8.22 16.12
CA ALA A 74 4.66 8.07 15.46
C ALA A 74 5.13 6.61 15.41
N GLU A 75 4.88 5.84 16.48
CA GLU A 75 5.19 4.41 16.52
C GLU A 75 4.31 3.62 15.54
N ALA A 76 3.03 3.98 15.44
CA ALA A 76 2.11 3.36 14.49
C ALA A 76 2.53 3.62 13.03
N ILE A 77 3.19 4.74 12.72
CA ILE A 77 3.75 4.99 11.39
C ILE A 77 4.73 3.89 10.99
N VAL A 78 5.63 3.52 11.89
CA VAL A 78 6.64 2.48 11.61
C VAL A 78 5.96 1.14 11.30
N GLU A 79 5.00 0.74 12.13
CA GLU A 79 4.23 -0.49 11.92
C GLU A 79 3.46 -0.45 10.60
N THR A 80 2.73 0.64 10.34
CA THR A 80 1.94 0.83 9.12
C THR A 80 2.81 0.75 7.87
N MET A 81 3.98 1.40 7.87
CA MET A 81 4.89 1.39 6.72
C MET A 81 5.46 -0.01 6.44
N LEU A 82 5.83 -0.76 7.48
CA LEU A 82 6.28 -2.15 7.33
C LEU A 82 5.16 -3.03 6.78
N ARG A 83 3.96 -2.91 7.33
CA ARG A 83 2.78 -3.65 6.87
C ARG A 83 2.43 -3.30 5.42
N ALA A 84 2.38 -2.01 5.08
CA ALA A 84 2.12 -1.54 3.73
C ALA A 84 3.12 -2.10 2.71
N ASN A 85 4.42 -2.13 3.07
CA ASN A 85 5.45 -2.72 2.22
C ASN A 85 5.23 -4.21 1.98
N ILE A 86 4.88 -4.98 3.02
CA ILE A 86 4.58 -6.41 2.90
C ILE A 86 3.35 -6.61 2.02
N MET A 87 2.26 -5.89 2.32
CA MET A 87 0.99 -6.03 1.60
C MET A 87 1.11 -5.68 0.12
N ALA A 88 1.92 -4.65 -0.22
CA ALA A 88 2.15 -4.29 -1.62
C ALA A 88 2.86 -5.39 -2.40
N GLN A 89 3.82 -6.07 -1.77
CA GLN A 89 4.72 -7.01 -2.44
C GLN A 89 4.23 -8.47 -2.39
N GLN A 90 3.38 -8.81 -1.43
CA GLN A 90 2.81 -10.16 -1.34
C GLN A 90 1.89 -10.44 -2.53
N SER A 91 2.04 -11.62 -3.14
CA SER A 91 1.22 -12.03 -4.28
C SER A 91 -0.27 -12.21 -3.88
N PRO A 92 -1.23 -11.78 -4.75
CA PRO A 92 -1.03 -10.93 -5.90
C PRO A 92 -0.55 -9.53 -5.48
N LYS A 93 0.49 -9.00 -6.17
CA LYS A 93 1.04 -7.67 -5.86
C LYS A 93 0.03 -6.58 -6.18
N GLY A 94 0.24 -5.38 -5.64
CA GLY A 94 -0.62 -4.24 -5.96
C GLY A 94 -0.31 -3.01 -5.12
N PRO A 95 -0.96 -1.88 -5.44
CA PRO A 95 -0.77 -0.63 -4.74
C PRO A 95 -1.30 -0.67 -3.30
N VAL A 96 -0.71 0.15 -2.45
CA VAL A 96 -1.16 0.42 -1.07
C VAL A 96 -1.14 1.93 -0.83
N TYR A 97 -1.94 2.39 0.13
CA TYR A 97 -2.03 3.80 0.49
C TYR A 97 -1.85 4.01 1.99
N VAL A 98 -1.07 5.03 2.36
CA VAL A 98 -0.94 5.48 3.75
C VAL A 98 -1.21 6.97 3.82
N CYS A 99 -2.19 7.34 4.65
CA CYS A 99 -2.57 8.71 4.90
C CYS A 99 -1.93 9.21 6.20
N PHE A 100 -1.34 10.41 6.18
CA PHE A 100 -0.69 11.00 7.34
C PHE A 100 -1.42 12.25 7.81
N ASP A 101 -1.85 12.25 9.06
CA ASP A 101 -2.39 13.42 9.75
C ASP A 101 -1.33 14.53 9.84
N ALA A 102 -1.70 15.76 9.47
CA ALA A 102 -0.77 16.90 9.49
C ALA A 102 -0.33 17.26 10.90
N GLY A 103 -1.19 17.13 11.90
CA GLY A 103 -0.80 17.35 13.30
C GLY A 103 0.26 16.37 13.76
N LEU A 104 0.14 15.11 13.36
CA LEU A 104 1.14 14.09 13.65
C LEU A 104 2.47 14.38 12.93
N GLN A 105 2.43 14.82 11.67
CA GLN A 105 3.63 15.18 10.91
C GLN A 105 4.38 16.39 11.49
N GLU A 106 3.65 17.33 12.07
CA GLU A 106 4.18 18.58 12.61
C GLU A 106 4.60 18.44 14.10
N THR A 107 4.28 17.34 14.75
CA THR A 107 4.64 17.09 16.16
C THR A 107 6.13 16.78 16.29
N PRO A 108 6.90 17.57 17.06
CA PRO A 108 8.30 17.29 17.32
C PRO A 108 8.49 15.96 18.05
N LEU A 109 9.37 15.10 17.56
CA LEU A 109 9.75 13.86 18.22
C LEU A 109 10.94 14.09 19.16
N LYS A 110 10.95 13.40 20.29
CA LYS A 110 12.12 13.34 21.18
C LYS A 110 13.06 12.24 20.70
N GLU A 111 14.35 12.41 21.03
CA GLU A 111 15.34 11.37 20.75
C GLU A 111 14.96 10.06 21.44
N GLY A 112 14.94 8.98 20.68
CA GLY A 112 14.58 7.64 21.16
C GLY A 112 13.07 7.39 21.34
N GLU A 113 12.20 8.34 21.01
CA GLU A 113 10.74 8.19 21.12
C GLU A 113 10.18 7.14 20.14
N VAL A 114 10.80 7.02 18.97
CA VAL A 114 10.43 6.02 17.96
C VAL A 114 11.58 5.07 17.72
N THR A 115 11.30 3.77 17.83
CA THR A 115 12.27 2.72 17.51
C THR A 115 11.95 2.11 16.16
N ILE A 116 12.91 2.15 15.25
CA ILE A 116 12.81 1.45 13.96
C ILE A 116 13.35 0.03 14.18
N PRO A 117 12.51 -1.00 14.01
CA PRO A 117 12.96 -2.38 14.19
C PRO A 117 13.89 -2.82 13.05
N ASP A 118 14.58 -3.93 13.26
CA ASP A 118 15.36 -4.55 12.18
C ASP A 118 14.41 -5.00 11.06
N VAL A 119 14.45 -4.28 9.95
CA VAL A 119 13.59 -4.51 8.79
C VAL A 119 13.83 -5.87 8.11
N ALA A 120 14.99 -6.48 8.31
CA ALA A 120 15.30 -7.81 7.78
C ALA A 120 14.39 -8.90 8.36
N ARG A 121 13.76 -8.64 9.50
CA ARG A 121 12.80 -9.56 10.14
C ARG A 121 11.43 -9.57 9.46
N PHE A 122 11.14 -8.60 8.58
CA PHE A 122 9.87 -8.41 7.89
C PHE A 122 9.97 -8.78 6.42
N GLN A 123 10.63 -9.90 6.14
CA GLN A 123 10.75 -10.42 4.78
C GLN A 123 9.44 -11.09 4.34
N LEU A 124 9.22 -11.02 3.02
CA LEU A 124 8.14 -11.76 2.40
C LEU A 124 8.44 -13.26 2.46
N ALA A 125 7.43 -14.03 2.76
CA ALA A 125 7.51 -15.47 2.54
C ALA A 125 7.50 -15.74 1.04
N ASP A 126 8.33 -16.68 0.59
CA ASP A 126 8.24 -17.17 -0.78
C ASP A 126 6.87 -17.85 -0.99
N PRO A 127 6.30 -17.74 -2.19
CA PRO A 127 5.10 -18.50 -2.52
C PRO A 127 5.34 -20.00 -2.30
N PRO A 128 4.38 -20.73 -1.73
CA PRO A 128 4.52 -22.17 -1.61
C PRO A 128 4.70 -22.80 -3.00
N PRO A 129 5.57 -23.79 -3.15
CA PRO A 129 5.68 -24.55 -4.40
C PRO A 129 4.36 -25.26 -4.71
N ALA A 130 4.11 -25.54 -5.99
CA ALA A 130 3.01 -26.41 -6.37
C ALA A 130 3.19 -27.80 -5.74
N SER A 131 2.09 -28.47 -5.41
CA SER A 131 2.17 -29.86 -4.95
C SER A 131 2.69 -30.79 -6.06
N ASP A 132 3.34 -31.87 -5.67
CA ASP A 132 3.83 -32.87 -6.64
C ASP A 132 2.69 -33.39 -7.51
N ASP A 133 1.53 -33.72 -6.91
CA ASP A 133 0.33 -34.15 -7.64
C ASP A 133 -0.13 -33.15 -8.70
N ALA A 134 -0.13 -31.84 -8.37
CA ALA A 134 -0.53 -30.81 -9.33
C ALA A 134 0.51 -30.66 -10.45
N THR A 135 1.79 -30.82 -10.12
CA THR A 135 2.88 -30.78 -11.09
C THR A 135 2.81 -31.97 -12.04
N ASP A 136 2.61 -33.17 -11.52
CA ASP A 136 2.50 -34.42 -12.31
C ASP A 136 1.25 -34.39 -13.21
N ALA A 137 0.10 -33.97 -12.68
CA ALA A 137 -1.12 -33.85 -13.47
C ALA A 137 -0.96 -32.83 -14.62
N THR A 138 -0.26 -31.70 -14.36
CA THR A 138 0.03 -30.71 -15.39
C THR A 138 0.99 -31.27 -16.47
N ALA A 139 2.03 -31.96 -16.05
CA ALA A 139 2.99 -32.58 -16.95
C ALA A 139 2.32 -33.65 -17.84
N GLU A 140 1.43 -34.46 -17.28
CA GLU A 140 0.65 -35.43 -18.03
C GLU A 140 -0.29 -34.77 -19.04
N LEU A 141 -0.99 -33.73 -18.65
CA LEU A 141 -1.87 -32.93 -19.52
C LEU A 141 -1.11 -32.36 -20.72
N ILE A 142 0.06 -31.76 -20.46
CA ILE A 142 0.93 -31.21 -21.50
C ILE A 142 1.41 -32.31 -22.45
N SER A 143 1.91 -33.39 -21.90
CA SER A 143 2.49 -34.53 -22.68
C SER A 143 1.47 -35.22 -23.59
N ASN A 144 0.21 -35.29 -23.17
CA ASN A 144 -0.88 -35.92 -23.90
C ASN A 144 -1.60 -34.95 -24.89
N SER A 145 -1.26 -33.66 -24.86
CA SER A 145 -1.90 -32.66 -25.72
C SER A 145 -1.16 -32.50 -27.03
N LYS A 146 -1.91 -32.42 -28.15
CA LYS A 146 -1.33 -32.16 -29.49
C LYS A 146 -1.01 -30.65 -29.69
N ASN A 147 -1.82 -29.78 -29.09
CA ASN A 147 -1.65 -28.33 -29.16
C ASN A 147 -1.79 -27.77 -27.75
N VAL A 148 -0.74 -27.18 -27.22
CA VAL A 148 -0.72 -26.60 -25.88
C VAL A 148 -0.73 -25.08 -26.03
N VAL A 149 -1.64 -24.42 -25.32
CA VAL A 149 -1.68 -22.94 -25.20
C VAL A 149 -1.50 -22.60 -23.74
N PHE A 150 -0.47 -21.82 -23.44
CA PHE A 150 -0.25 -21.28 -22.10
C PHE A 150 -0.81 -19.86 -22.06
N MET A 151 -1.69 -19.60 -21.10
CA MET A 151 -2.12 -18.25 -20.76
C MET A 151 -1.52 -17.88 -19.42
N PHE A 152 -0.75 -16.80 -19.39
CA PHE A 152 -0.19 -16.26 -18.18
C PHE A 152 -0.91 -14.97 -17.84
N GLU A 153 -1.28 -14.83 -16.60
CA GLU A 153 -1.84 -13.61 -16.04
C GLU A 153 -0.73 -12.95 -15.19
N ASP A 154 -0.38 -11.72 -15.55
CA ASP A 154 0.67 -10.95 -14.86
C ASP A 154 0.20 -10.43 -13.50
#